data_8c45f4144650c07cbaf8496b6878b9e8
#
_entry.id   8c45f4144650c07cbaf8496b6878b9e8
#
_cell.length_a   1.000
_cell.length_b   1.000
_cell.length_c   1.000
_cell.angle_alpha   90.00
_cell.angle_beta   90.00
_cell.angle_gamma   90.00
#
_symmetry.space_group_name_H-M   'P 1'
#
loop_
_entity.id
_entity.type
_entity.pdbx_description
1 polymer ?
#
loop_
_entity_poly.entity_id
_entity_poly.type
_entity_poly.pdbx_seq_one_letter_code
_entity_poly.pdbx_strand_id
1 'polypeptide(L)'
;MEYFPAALEKLVEQFARLPGIGSKSAQRLAFFVLSLPEEEAKAFADAIVDAKRTVTCCPVCRNLTDGGLCPICSSPKRDEHVICVVADPRDVVAIERAREYNGRYHVLHGVISPMNHVGPDDLEIKSLLDRVAQGGVEEVIMATNPDTEGEATA
;
A
#
# COMPACT_ATOMS: atom_id res chain seq x y z
N MET A 1 -15.49 28.35 -4.74
CA MET A 1 -15.26 29.39 -3.70
C MET A 1 -14.89 30.71 -4.37
N GLU A 2 -15.85 31.62 -4.42
CA GLU A 2 -15.70 32.85 -5.19
C GLU A 2 -14.64 33.85 -4.68
N TYR A 3 -14.05 33.59 -3.52
CA TYR A 3 -13.16 34.54 -2.85
C TYR A 3 -11.68 34.17 -2.86
N PHE A 4 -11.34 33.02 -3.43
CA PHE A 4 -9.95 32.61 -3.53
C PHE A 4 -9.40 32.79 -4.94
N PRO A 5 -8.14 33.12 -5.09
CA PRO A 5 -7.49 33.06 -6.40
C PRO A 5 -7.60 31.66 -7.03
N ALA A 6 -7.76 31.60 -8.33
CA ALA A 6 -8.00 30.33 -9.04
C ALA A 6 -6.96 29.23 -8.74
N ALA A 7 -5.68 29.62 -8.59
CA ALA A 7 -4.63 28.68 -8.25
C ALA A 7 -4.80 28.09 -6.84
N LEU A 8 -5.26 28.91 -5.89
CA LEU A 8 -5.54 28.46 -4.53
C LEU A 8 -6.77 27.54 -4.50
N GLU A 9 -7.81 27.85 -5.23
CA GLU A 9 -8.98 26.97 -5.35
C GLU A 9 -8.60 25.58 -5.86
N LYS A 10 -7.81 25.53 -6.92
CA LYS A 10 -7.31 24.24 -7.46
C LYS A 10 -6.52 23.45 -6.43
N LEU A 11 -5.68 24.09 -5.63
CA LEU A 11 -4.91 23.43 -4.58
C LEU A 11 -5.84 22.90 -3.47
N VAL A 12 -6.80 23.68 -3.04
CA VAL A 12 -7.82 23.24 -2.06
C VAL A 12 -8.60 22.03 -2.57
N GLU A 13 -9.02 22.06 -3.84
CA GLU A 13 -9.73 20.95 -4.47
C GLU A 13 -8.89 19.66 -4.46
N GLN A 14 -7.58 19.74 -4.74
CA GLN A 14 -6.71 18.58 -4.71
C GLN A 14 -6.58 17.99 -3.30
N PHE A 15 -6.43 18.82 -2.28
CA PHE A 15 -6.41 18.34 -0.90
C PHE A 15 -7.77 17.75 -0.47
N ALA A 16 -8.87 18.32 -0.90
CA ALA A 16 -10.22 17.84 -0.57
C ALA A 16 -10.55 16.49 -1.20
N ARG A 17 -9.85 16.09 -2.26
CA ARG A 17 -9.98 14.75 -2.87
C ARG A 17 -9.34 13.65 -2.04
N LEU A 18 -8.47 13.98 -1.11
CA LEU A 18 -7.80 12.98 -0.28
C LEU A 18 -8.78 12.39 0.74
N PRO A 19 -8.77 11.04 0.94
CA PRO A 19 -9.66 10.40 1.90
C PRO A 19 -9.42 10.95 3.32
N GLY A 20 -10.51 11.23 4.02
CA GLY A 20 -10.44 11.78 5.37
C GLY A 20 -10.16 13.28 5.47
N ILE A 21 -9.98 13.96 4.35
CA ILE A 21 -9.76 15.42 4.31
C ILE A 21 -11.07 16.13 3.95
N GLY A 22 -11.66 16.81 4.92
CA GLY A 22 -12.82 17.68 4.69
C GLY A 22 -12.42 19.04 4.12
N SER A 23 -13.41 19.84 3.72
CA SER A 23 -13.17 21.14 3.09
C SER A 23 -12.40 22.14 3.96
N LYS A 24 -12.65 22.16 5.28
CA LYS A 24 -11.90 23.03 6.22
C LYS A 24 -10.44 22.61 6.34
N SER A 25 -10.18 21.30 6.45
CA SER A 25 -8.83 20.78 6.50
C SER A 25 -8.08 21.01 5.19
N ALA A 26 -8.76 20.84 4.05
CA ALA A 26 -8.19 21.10 2.73
C ALA A 26 -7.74 22.57 2.60
N GLN A 27 -8.55 23.51 3.06
CA GLN A 27 -8.18 24.93 3.08
C GLN A 27 -6.97 25.20 3.95
N ARG A 28 -6.95 24.64 5.16
CA ARG A 28 -5.81 24.78 6.08
C ARG A 28 -4.51 24.25 5.50
N LEU A 29 -4.56 23.09 4.83
CA LEU A 29 -3.40 22.49 4.16
C LEU A 29 -2.93 23.36 3.00
N ALA A 30 -3.84 23.87 2.19
CA ALA A 30 -3.51 24.75 1.07
C ALA A 30 -2.84 26.04 1.53
N PHE A 31 -3.36 26.69 2.58
CA PHE A 31 -2.74 27.87 3.18
C PHE A 31 -1.36 27.57 3.77
N PHE A 32 -1.20 26.41 4.39
CA PHE A 32 0.11 25.98 4.87
C PHE A 32 1.13 25.87 3.74
N VAL A 33 0.74 25.24 2.63
CA VAL A 33 1.62 25.12 1.44
C VAL A 33 2.02 26.49 0.90
N LEU A 34 1.08 27.46 0.86
CA LEU A 34 1.40 28.83 0.45
C LEU A 34 2.40 29.52 1.37
N SER A 35 2.47 29.13 2.64
CA SER A 35 3.43 29.69 3.59
C SER A 35 4.83 29.10 3.46
N LEU A 36 4.96 27.98 2.74
CA LEU A 36 6.25 27.33 2.53
C LEU A 36 7.11 28.13 1.53
N PRO A 37 8.44 28.10 1.69
CA PRO A 37 9.33 28.51 0.60
C PRO A 37 9.05 27.72 -0.69
N GLU A 38 9.22 28.33 -1.84
CA GLU A 38 8.95 27.66 -3.12
C GLU A 38 9.72 26.35 -3.29
N GLU A 39 10.95 26.27 -2.79
CA GLU A 39 11.76 25.06 -2.83
C GLU A 39 11.15 23.91 -2.04
N GLU A 40 10.57 24.20 -0.87
CA GLU A 40 9.88 23.19 -0.05
C GLU A 40 8.56 22.75 -0.68
N ALA A 41 7.80 23.67 -1.25
CA ALA A 41 6.58 23.35 -1.99
C ALA A 41 6.88 22.48 -3.21
N LYS A 42 7.96 22.79 -3.94
CA LYS A 42 8.42 21.98 -5.07
C LYS A 42 8.85 20.58 -4.61
N ALA A 43 9.62 20.48 -3.53
CA ALA A 43 10.05 19.20 -2.98
C ALA A 43 8.85 18.32 -2.58
N PHE A 44 7.81 18.90 -2.00
CA PHE A 44 6.57 18.21 -1.68
C PHE A 44 5.85 17.67 -2.92
N ALA A 45 5.72 18.50 -3.95
CA ALA A 45 5.11 18.10 -5.22
C ALA A 45 5.92 17.00 -5.92
N ASP A 46 7.23 17.13 -5.96
CA ASP A 46 8.15 16.16 -6.56
C ASP A 46 8.08 14.81 -5.80
N ALA A 47 8.02 14.83 -4.48
CA ALA A 47 7.89 13.63 -3.66
C ALA A 47 6.63 12.81 -4.01
N ILE A 48 5.50 13.48 -4.24
CA ILE A 48 4.26 12.83 -4.67
C ILE A 48 4.44 12.15 -6.03
N VAL A 49 5.00 12.87 -6.99
CA VAL A 49 5.18 12.37 -8.35
C VAL A 49 6.22 11.24 -8.39
N ASP A 50 7.34 11.39 -7.69
CA ASP A 50 8.41 10.41 -7.65
C ASP A 50 7.95 9.11 -7.00
N ALA A 51 7.23 9.18 -5.88
CA ALA A 51 6.64 8.01 -5.26
C ALA A 51 5.71 7.26 -6.22
N LYS A 52 4.87 8.00 -6.95
CA LYS A 52 3.95 7.41 -7.93
C LYS A 52 4.68 6.73 -9.09
N ARG A 53 5.84 7.25 -9.49
CA ARG A 53 6.63 6.72 -10.61
C ARG A 53 7.53 5.56 -10.23
N THR A 54 8.11 5.57 -9.02
CA THR A 54 9.19 4.65 -8.64
C THR A 54 8.72 3.48 -7.79
N VAL A 55 7.70 3.68 -6.96
CA VAL A 55 7.19 2.60 -6.11
C VAL A 55 6.41 1.59 -6.96
N THR A 56 6.88 0.35 -6.92
CA THR A 56 6.29 -0.80 -7.64
C THR A 56 6.03 -1.95 -6.69
N CYS A 57 5.43 -3.02 -7.18
CA CYS A 57 5.25 -4.24 -6.40
C CYS A 57 6.43 -5.20 -6.61
N CYS A 58 6.89 -5.81 -5.54
CA CYS A 58 7.86 -6.90 -5.62
C CYS A 58 7.29 -8.04 -6.48
N PRO A 59 8.02 -8.54 -7.47
CA PRO A 59 7.50 -9.58 -8.37
C PRO A 59 7.21 -10.91 -7.68
N VAL A 60 7.73 -11.14 -6.47
CA VAL A 60 7.52 -12.38 -5.71
C VAL A 60 6.40 -12.23 -4.69
N CYS A 61 6.51 -11.30 -3.75
CA CYS A 61 5.56 -11.17 -2.64
C CYS A 61 4.49 -10.11 -2.84
N ARG A 62 4.60 -9.30 -3.89
CA ARG A 62 3.68 -8.20 -4.20
C ARG A 62 3.68 -7.05 -3.19
N ASN A 63 4.59 -7.04 -2.23
CA ASN A 63 4.79 -5.90 -1.35
C ASN A 63 5.40 -4.73 -2.13
N LEU A 64 5.27 -3.53 -1.59
CA LEU A 64 5.83 -2.33 -2.23
C LEU A 64 7.36 -2.30 -2.14
N THR A 65 8.00 -1.89 -3.23
CA THR A 65 9.45 -1.76 -3.35
C THR A 65 9.81 -0.64 -4.33
N ASP A 66 11.04 -0.19 -4.28
CA ASP A 66 11.58 0.82 -5.22
C ASP A 66 12.13 0.19 -6.52
N GLY A 67 11.68 -1.00 -6.84
CA GLY A 67 12.09 -1.77 -8.02
C GLY A 67 12.80 -3.07 -7.65
N GLY A 68 12.64 -4.09 -8.49
CA GLY A 68 13.18 -5.42 -8.25
C GLY A 68 12.59 -6.11 -7.01
N LEU A 69 13.35 -7.01 -6.41
CA LEU A 69 12.94 -7.73 -5.20
C LEU A 69 12.94 -6.79 -3.99
N CYS A 70 11.93 -6.93 -3.13
CA CYS A 70 11.92 -6.22 -1.85
C CYS A 70 13.01 -6.74 -0.90
N PRO A 71 13.36 -5.99 0.15
CA PRO A 71 14.42 -6.40 1.10
C PRO A 71 14.16 -7.76 1.77
N ILE A 72 12.89 -8.12 1.97
CA ILE A 72 12.52 -9.39 2.59
C ILE A 72 12.74 -10.56 1.63
N CYS A 73 12.26 -10.45 0.40
CA CYS A 73 12.42 -11.50 -0.61
C CYS A 73 13.88 -11.68 -1.05
N SER A 74 14.68 -10.64 -1.00
CA SER A 74 16.10 -10.70 -1.35
C SER A 74 17.00 -11.16 -0.20
N SER A 75 16.49 -11.25 1.03
CA SER A 75 17.27 -11.64 2.21
C SER A 75 17.42 -13.15 2.30
N PRO A 76 18.66 -13.66 2.33
CA PRO A 76 18.92 -15.09 2.53
C PRO A 76 18.66 -15.57 3.97
N LYS A 77 18.45 -14.64 4.90
CA LYS A 77 18.16 -14.94 6.32
C LYS A 77 16.68 -15.26 6.57
N ARG A 78 15.82 -15.03 5.58
CA ARG A 78 14.40 -15.31 5.69
C ARG A 78 14.07 -16.74 5.30
N ASP A 79 13.20 -17.36 6.07
CA ASP A 79 12.71 -18.70 5.76
C ASP A 79 11.78 -18.65 4.54
N GLU A 80 12.23 -19.22 3.44
CA GLU A 80 11.49 -19.26 2.18
C GLU A 80 10.37 -20.31 2.15
N HIS A 81 10.33 -21.18 3.15
CA HIS A 81 9.33 -22.25 3.23
C HIS A 81 8.01 -21.79 3.88
N VAL A 82 8.02 -20.62 4.53
CA VAL A 82 6.86 -20.06 5.23
C VAL A 82 6.42 -18.74 4.59
N ILE A 83 5.16 -18.67 4.22
CA ILE A 83 4.55 -17.47 3.64
C ILE A 83 3.44 -16.97 4.56
N CYS A 84 3.52 -15.73 4.99
CA CYS A 84 2.44 -15.02 5.67
C CYS A 84 1.65 -14.19 4.66
N VAL A 85 0.38 -14.52 4.46
CA VAL A 85 -0.50 -13.85 3.52
C VAL A 85 -1.26 -12.74 4.24
N VAL A 86 -1.11 -11.52 3.78
CA VAL A 86 -1.76 -10.33 4.32
C VAL A 86 -2.54 -9.60 3.25
N ALA A 87 -3.53 -8.81 3.66
CA ALA A 87 -4.36 -8.06 2.73
C ALA A 87 -3.67 -6.79 2.20
N ASP A 88 -2.84 -6.14 3.02
CA ASP A 88 -2.32 -4.80 2.75
C ASP A 88 -0.83 -4.70 3.09
N PRO A 89 -0.03 -3.90 2.34
CA PRO A 89 1.38 -3.68 2.66
C PRO A 89 1.63 -3.13 4.07
N ARG A 90 0.67 -2.40 4.64
CA ARG A 90 0.77 -1.88 6.01
C ARG A 90 0.79 -2.98 7.06
N ASP A 91 0.14 -4.11 6.77
CA ASP A 91 0.14 -5.28 7.65
C ASP A 91 1.54 -5.90 7.76
N VAL A 92 2.29 -5.91 6.65
CA VAL A 92 3.71 -6.34 6.67
C VAL A 92 4.51 -5.47 7.63
N VAL A 93 4.36 -4.16 7.56
CA VAL A 93 5.07 -3.24 8.46
C VAL A 93 4.69 -3.49 9.92
N ALA A 94 3.42 -3.74 10.20
CA ALA A 94 2.94 -4.03 11.55
C ALA A 94 3.57 -5.32 12.12
N ILE A 95 3.62 -6.38 11.33
CA ILE A 95 4.20 -7.67 11.74
C ILE A 95 5.73 -7.53 11.92
N GLU A 96 6.41 -6.86 10.98
CA GLU A 96 7.86 -6.65 11.05
C GLU A 96 8.30 -5.86 12.30
N ARG A 97 7.46 -4.94 12.77
CA ARG A 97 7.73 -4.18 14.01
C ARG A 97 7.83 -5.08 15.24
N ALA A 98 7.13 -6.19 15.28
CA ALA A 98 7.21 -7.15 16.38
C ALA A 98 8.54 -7.92 16.39
N ARG A 99 9.24 -8.03 15.25
CA ARG A 99 10.53 -8.72 15.08
C ARG A 99 10.51 -10.19 15.50
N GLU A 100 9.36 -10.83 15.45
CA GLU A 100 9.19 -12.23 15.85
C GLU A 100 9.02 -13.17 14.65
N TYR A 101 8.63 -12.64 13.50
CA TYR A 101 8.42 -13.40 12.28
C TYR A 101 9.66 -13.40 11.38
N ASN A 102 10.09 -14.58 10.93
CA ASN A 102 11.28 -14.75 10.09
C ASN A 102 10.97 -15.30 8.70
N GLY A 103 9.73 -15.56 8.37
CA GLY A 103 9.32 -16.03 7.05
C GLY A 103 9.22 -14.94 6.01
N ARG A 104 8.62 -15.27 4.89
CA ARG A 104 8.31 -14.34 3.79
C ARG A 104 6.84 -13.99 3.81
N TYR A 105 6.45 -13.03 2.95
CA TYR A 105 5.08 -12.53 2.86
C TYR A 105 4.49 -12.74 1.47
N HIS A 106 3.18 -12.58 1.40
CA HIS A 106 2.47 -12.35 0.16
C HIS A 106 1.34 -11.35 0.41
N VAL A 107 1.33 -10.26 -0.34
CA VAL A 107 0.36 -9.17 -0.16
C VAL A 107 -0.71 -9.28 -1.24
N LEU A 108 -1.96 -9.43 -0.83
CA LEU A 108 -3.10 -9.59 -1.73
C LEU A 108 -3.58 -8.28 -2.34
N HIS A 109 -3.29 -7.14 -1.71
CA HIS A 109 -3.79 -5.81 -2.06
C HIS A 109 -5.31 -5.67 -1.99
N GLY A 110 -5.89 -6.22 -0.96
CA GLY A 110 -7.31 -6.15 -0.66
C GLY A 110 -7.88 -7.47 -0.18
N VAL A 111 -9.19 -7.52 -0.09
CA VAL A 111 -9.98 -8.70 0.27
C VAL A 111 -11.12 -8.86 -0.73
N ILE A 112 -11.67 -10.07 -0.84
CA ILE A 112 -12.88 -10.31 -1.64
C ILE A 112 -14.02 -9.51 -1.00
N SER A 113 -14.60 -8.62 -1.78
CA SER A 113 -15.68 -7.74 -1.33
C SER A 113 -16.75 -7.61 -2.41
N PRO A 114 -17.83 -8.41 -2.35
CA PRO A 114 -18.91 -8.31 -3.32
C PRO A 114 -19.58 -6.93 -3.33
N MET A 115 -19.66 -6.28 -2.18
CA MET A 115 -20.24 -4.92 -2.06
C MET A 115 -19.42 -3.86 -2.80
N ASN A 116 -18.09 -4.04 -2.86
CA ASN A 116 -17.16 -3.14 -3.54
C ASN A 116 -16.77 -3.66 -4.93
N HIS A 117 -17.42 -4.71 -5.40
CA HIS A 117 -17.14 -5.36 -6.68
C HIS A 117 -15.69 -5.86 -6.82
N VAL A 118 -15.09 -6.31 -5.71
CA VAL A 118 -13.76 -6.90 -5.68
C VAL A 118 -13.88 -8.42 -5.67
N GLY A 119 -13.45 -9.04 -6.74
CA GLY A 119 -13.37 -10.50 -6.86
C GLY A 119 -11.94 -11.02 -6.76
N PRO A 120 -11.76 -12.37 -6.79
CA PRO A 120 -10.43 -13.00 -6.70
C PRO A 120 -9.44 -12.52 -7.77
N ASP A 121 -9.93 -12.19 -8.97
CA ASP A 121 -9.09 -11.74 -10.07
C ASP A 121 -8.57 -10.31 -9.91
N ASP A 122 -9.19 -9.53 -9.03
CA ASP A 122 -8.75 -8.17 -8.69
C ASP A 122 -7.65 -8.15 -7.63
N LEU A 123 -7.33 -9.29 -7.06
CA LEU A 123 -6.36 -9.48 -5.99
C LEU A 123 -5.17 -10.33 -6.46
N GLU A 124 -4.10 -10.33 -5.67
CA GLU A 124 -2.89 -11.13 -5.92
C GLU A 124 -3.03 -12.59 -5.42
N ILE A 125 -4.20 -13.19 -5.63
CA ILE A 125 -4.48 -14.60 -5.25
C ILE A 125 -3.83 -15.55 -6.25
N LYS A 126 -3.99 -15.30 -7.55
CA LYS A 126 -3.39 -16.17 -8.57
C LYS A 126 -1.88 -16.24 -8.45
N SER A 127 -1.22 -15.11 -8.21
CA SER A 127 0.23 -15.07 -8.01
C SER A 127 0.68 -15.87 -6.76
N LEU A 128 -0.14 -15.90 -5.72
CA LEU A 128 0.10 -16.75 -4.55
C LEU A 128 -0.01 -18.24 -4.91
N LEU A 129 -1.04 -18.63 -5.62
CA LEU A 129 -1.24 -20.02 -6.06
C LEU A 129 -0.10 -20.48 -6.97
N ASP A 130 0.30 -19.67 -7.93
CA ASP A 130 1.43 -19.95 -8.81
C ASP A 130 2.74 -20.12 -8.01
N ARG A 131 2.95 -19.26 -7.02
CA ARG A 131 4.12 -19.32 -6.14
C ARG A 131 4.17 -20.59 -5.31
N VAL A 132 3.05 -21.01 -4.75
CA VAL A 132 2.94 -22.28 -4.00
C VAL A 132 3.12 -23.48 -4.94
N ALA A 133 2.56 -23.41 -6.15
CA ALA A 133 2.68 -24.48 -7.15
C ALA A 133 4.11 -24.72 -7.63
N GLN A 134 4.99 -23.73 -7.57
CA GLN A 134 6.41 -23.87 -7.89
C GLN A 134 7.18 -24.76 -6.89
N GLY A 135 6.58 -25.05 -5.74
CA GLY A 135 7.16 -25.90 -4.71
C GLY A 135 8.04 -25.16 -3.69
N GLY A 136 8.45 -25.88 -2.66
CA GLY A 136 9.30 -25.33 -1.59
C GLY A 136 8.55 -24.67 -0.45
N VAL A 137 7.27 -24.37 -0.60
CA VAL A 137 6.42 -23.80 0.45
C VAL A 137 5.84 -24.91 1.31
N GLU A 138 6.13 -24.90 2.60
CA GLU A 138 5.67 -25.89 3.57
C GLU A 138 4.52 -25.40 4.43
N GLU A 139 4.45 -24.07 4.65
CA GLU A 139 3.42 -23.45 5.49
C GLU A 139 2.95 -22.13 4.87
N VAL A 140 1.63 -21.92 4.89
CA VAL A 140 0.98 -20.67 4.53
C VAL A 140 0.16 -20.19 5.73
N ILE A 141 0.52 -19.03 6.26
CA ILE A 141 -0.19 -18.41 7.38
C ILE A 141 -1.16 -17.38 6.80
N MET A 142 -2.45 -17.60 6.99
CA MET A 142 -3.49 -16.66 6.54
C MET A 142 -3.67 -15.58 7.61
N ALA A 143 -3.15 -14.40 7.35
CA ALA A 143 -3.19 -13.25 8.26
C ALA A 143 -4.03 -12.09 7.68
N THR A 144 -5.13 -12.43 7.04
CA THR A 144 -6.18 -11.47 6.64
C THR A 144 -6.96 -11.00 7.87
N ASN A 145 -7.71 -9.89 7.74
CA ASN A 145 -8.45 -9.35 8.87
C ASN A 145 -9.50 -10.34 9.39
N PRO A 146 -9.78 -10.34 10.71
CA PRO A 146 -10.79 -11.22 11.32
C PRO A 146 -12.21 -10.64 11.17
N ASP A 147 -12.55 -10.19 9.98
CA ASP A 147 -13.88 -9.74 9.58
C ASP A 147 -14.44 -10.66 8.49
N THR A 148 -15.70 -10.45 8.12
CA THR A 148 -16.38 -11.30 7.14
C THR A 148 -15.64 -11.38 5.81
N GLU A 149 -15.15 -10.26 5.30
CA GLU A 149 -14.43 -10.22 4.02
C GLU A 149 -13.04 -10.86 4.12
N GLY A 150 -12.32 -10.62 5.20
CA GLY A 150 -11.02 -11.23 5.46
C GLY A 150 -11.10 -12.75 5.63
N GLU A 151 -12.09 -13.24 6.38
CA GLU A 151 -12.32 -14.68 6.56
C GLU A 151 -12.79 -15.35 5.26
N ALA A 152 -13.65 -14.70 4.48
CA ALA A 152 -14.08 -15.22 3.18
C ALA A 152 -12.92 -15.28 2.17
N THR A 153 -11.96 -14.37 2.26
CA THR A 153 -10.76 -14.35 1.40
C THR A 153 -9.78 -15.46 1.78
N ALA A 154 -9.63 -15.73 3.05
CA ALA A 154 -8.78 -16.81 3.57
C ALA A 154 -9.30 -18.20 3.18
#